data_63d5caa9f2b8cb846f315eb0a04374c8
#
_entry.id   63d5caa9f2b8cb846f315eb0a04374c8
#
_cell.length_a   1.000
_cell.length_b   1.000
_cell.length_c   1.000
_cell.angle_alpha   90.00
_cell.angle_beta   90.00
_cell.angle_gamma   90.00
#
_symmetry.space_group_name_H-M   'P 1'
#
loop_
_entity.id
_entity.type
_entity.pdbx_description
1 polymer ?
#
loop_
_entity_poly.entity_id
_entity_poly.type
_entity_poly.pdbx_seq_one_letter_code
_entity_poly.pdbx_strand_id
1 'polypeptide(L)'
;MGTYRALLDDALENVTYGATTRPGEERDLAERAVQEGYDVVIAVGGDGTWSNVADRLVASGRDDVVLGILPSGTGNDFGRNFGYDPRNPSEAVRVLAEGHTRAIDVGRVNTLSASEHHPDRWEPRHFLNLIGFGFDIAVIDAAKGARFLRGELLYKITALQQLFRFPGLHVRVDPESGDARELHHLMLTVSNGRYFGGGFPIAPDATVDDGQLHACMIGDAPGLTRMKLFNLAERGRHVTSDRVEIVDDTGFRLAFHEPPRFEMDGDVRKARTDVVEVQSLRGALRVLAPAG
;
A
#
# COMPACT_ATOMS: atom_id res chain seq x y z
N MET A 1 0.01 5.14 21.12
CA MET A 1 -1.09 6.12 21.33
C MET A 1 -0.80 7.22 22.35
N GLY A 2 -0.19 6.94 23.51
CA GLY A 2 0.07 8.00 24.51
C GLY A 2 0.85 9.22 24.02
N THR A 3 1.90 9.00 23.23
CA THR A 3 2.74 10.09 22.71
C THR A 3 1.99 11.02 21.75
N TYR A 4 1.21 10.47 20.82
CA TYR A 4 0.45 11.28 19.86
C TYR A 4 -0.71 12.03 20.53
N ARG A 5 -1.38 11.41 21.52
CA ARG A 5 -2.51 12.05 22.19
C ARG A 5 -2.12 13.39 22.82
N ALA A 6 -1.03 13.41 23.58
CA ALA A 6 -0.55 14.63 24.21
C ALA A 6 -0.17 15.72 23.18
N LEU A 7 0.48 15.31 22.07
CA LEU A 7 0.85 16.23 21.00
C LEU A 7 -0.35 16.78 20.23
N LEU A 8 -1.38 15.95 20.02
CA LEU A 8 -2.61 16.37 19.34
C LEU A 8 -3.45 17.29 20.21
N ASP A 9 -3.59 16.97 21.51
CA ASP A 9 -4.33 17.81 22.46
C ASP A 9 -3.70 19.21 22.63
N ASP A 10 -2.37 19.33 22.42
CA ASP A 10 -1.64 20.60 22.45
C ASP A 10 -1.75 21.39 21.12
N ALA A 11 -1.83 20.66 19.99
CA ALA A 11 -1.74 21.25 18.65
C ALA A 11 -3.10 21.52 17.97
N LEU A 12 -4.16 20.81 18.37
CA LEU A 12 -5.46 20.84 17.71
C LEU A 12 -6.60 21.05 18.71
N GLU A 13 -7.61 21.79 18.29
CA GLU A 13 -8.85 21.96 19.04
C GLU A 13 -9.92 20.92 18.61
N ASN A 14 -10.83 20.58 19.53
CA ASN A 14 -12.00 19.71 19.24
C ASN A 14 -11.67 18.32 18.70
N VAL A 15 -10.67 17.64 19.26
CA VAL A 15 -10.26 16.30 18.86
C VAL A 15 -11.11 15.24 19.56
N THR A 16 -11.74 14.36 18.77
CA THR A 16 -12.43 13.15 19.25
C THR A 16 -11.57 11.91 19.00
N TYR A 17 -11.43 11.04 19.98
CA TYR A 17 -10.60 9.85 19.91
C TYR A 17 -11.43 8.57 19.80
N GLY A 18 -11.12 7.75 18.80
CA GLY A 18 -11.58 6.37 18.66
C GLY A 18 -10.41 5.39 18.81
N ALA A 19 -10.58 4.33 19.58
CA ALA A 19 -9.57 3.28 19.69
C ALA A 19 -10.13 1.96 19.15
N THR A 20 -9.31 1.26 18.34
CA THR A 20 -9.65 -0.07 17.83
C THR A 20 -9.38 -1.13 18.88
N THR A 21 -10.26 -2.11 18.99
CA THR A 21 -10.15 -3.27 19.89
C THR A 21 -9.88 -4.57 19.13
N ARG A 22 -10.10 -4.55 17.81
CA ARG A 22 -9.92 -5.69 16.89
C ARG A 22 -9.37 -5.20 15.53
N PRO A 23 -8.67 -6.05 14.77
CA PRO A 23 -8.25 -5.73 13.42
C PRO A 23 -9.44 -5.39 12.52
N GLY A 24 -9.30 -4.37 11.66
CA GLY A 24 -10.33 -3.93 10.72
C GLY A 24 -11.39 -2.98 11.30
N GLU A 25 -11.43 -2.75 12.62
CA GLU A 25 -12.38 -1.84 13.26
C GLU A 25 -12.14 -0.37 12.91
N GLU A 26 -10.93 -0.02 12.44
CA GLU A 26 -10.61 1.29 11.91
C GLU A 26 -11.50 1.69 10.73
N ARG A 27 -12.00 0.71 9.97
CA ARG A 27 -12.96 0.94 8.89
C ARG A 27 -14.32 1.40 9.43
N ASP A 28 -14.82 0.70 10.47
CA ASP A 28 -16.10 1.03 11.11
C ASP A 28 -16.03 2.42 11.77
N LEU A 29 -14.87 2.76 12.36
CA LEU A 29 -14.62 4.07 12.95
C LEU A 29 -14.57 5.18 11.90
N ALA A 30 -13.90 4.94 10.77
CA ALA A 30 -13.82 5.89 9.68
C ALA A 30 -15.20 6.15 9.05
N GLU A 31 -15.97 5.10 8.79
CA GLU A 31 -17.33 5.22 8.25
C GLU A 31 -18.23 6.01 9.20
N ARG A 32 -18.15 5.75 10.50
CA ARG A 32 -18.88 6.49 11.52
C ARG A 32 -18.48 7.96 11.55
N ALA A 33 -17.18 8.27 11.50
CA ALA A 33 -16.70 9.64 11.46
C ALA A 33 -17.26 10.40 10.25
N VAL A 34 -17.32 9.77 9.07
CA VAL A 34 -17.94 10.35 7.87
C VAL A 34 -19.46 10.60 8.09
N GLN A 35 -20.18 9.65 8.69
CA GLN A 35 -21.61 9.77 8.97
C GLN A 35 -21.91 10.86 10.01
N GLU A 36 -21.05 11.03 11.00
CA GLU A 36 -21.14 12.06 12.06
C GLU A 36 -20.71 13.45 11.55
N GLY A 37 -20.19 13.56 10.31
CA GLY A 37 -19.90 14.84 9.66
C GLY A 37 -18.53 15.42 10.00
N TYR A 38 -17.56 14.59 10.42
CA TYR A 38 -16.18 15.06 10.58
C TYR A 38 -15.55 15.45 9.25
N ASP A 39 -14.84 16.58 9.22
CA ASP A 39 -14.12 17.08 8.05
C ASP A 39 -12.71 16.49 7.92
N VAL A 40 -12.12 16.08 9.05
CA VAL A 40 -10.78 15.48 9.11
C VAL A 40 -10.81 14.19 9.91
N VAL A 41 -10.28 13.13 9.32
CA VAL A 41 -10.10 11.82 9.97
C VAL A 41 -8.61 11.52 10.07
N ILE A 42 -8.07 11.46 11.30
CA ILE A 42 -6.66 11.19 11.54
C ILE A 42 -6.45 9.72 11.90
N ALA A 43 -5.69 9.01 11.07
CA ALA A 43 -5.36 7.62 11.28
C ALA A 43 -3.96 7.46 11.92
N VAL A 44 -3.93 6.96 13.16
CA VAL A 44 -2.69 6.65 13.88
C VAL A 44 -2.37 5.17 13.69
N GLY A 45 -1.39 4.84 12.86
CA GLY A 45 -1.09 3.46 12.53
C GLY A 45 0.04 3.30 11.51
N GLY A 46 0.05 2.18 10.82
CA GLY A 46 0.89 1.91 9.65
C GLY A 46 0.06 1.88 8.37
N ASP A 47 0.70 1.45 7.28
CA ASP A 47 0.14 1.45 5.92
C ASP A 47 -1.25 0.78 5.84
N GLY A 48 -1.43 -0.40 6.42
CA GLY A 48 -2.72 -1.09 6.44
C GLY A 48 -3.83 -0.32 7.17
N THR A 49 -3.53 0.35 8.29
CA THR A 49 -4.49 1.21 8.99
C THR A 49 -4.89 2.40 8.14
N TRP A 50 -3.91 3.07 7.53
CA TRP A 50 -4.16 4.23 6.67
C TRP A 50 -4.99 3.86 5.44
N SER A 51 -4.65 2.75 4.80
CA SER A 51 -5.38 2.20 3.65
C SER A 51 -6.82 1.85 4.00
N ASN A 52 -7.06 1.18 5.14
CA ASN A 52 -8.40 0.82 5.60
C ASN A 52 -9.27 2.05 5.91
N VAL A 53 -8.69 3.11 6.49
CA VAL A 53 -9.40 4.38 6.70
C VAL A 53 -9.67 5.06 5.37
N ALA A 54 -8.65 5.23 4.52
CA ALA A 54 -8.77 5.84 3.19
C ALA A 54 -9.84 5.16 2.33
N ASP A 55 -9.87 3.82 2.34
CA ASP A 55 -10.88 3.05 1.61
C ASP A 55 -12.32 3.43 2.02
N ARG A 56 -12.57 3.72 3.29
CA ARG A 56 -13.91 4.18 3.73
C ARG A 56 -14.19 5.63 3.38
N LEU A 57 -13.18 6.50 3.44
CA LEU A 57 -13.33 7.89 3.03
C LEU A 57 -13.66 7.97 1.53
N VAL A 58 -12.92 7.29 0.67
CA VAL A 58 -13.17 7.24 -0.77
C VAL A 58 -14.53 6.60 -1.09
N ALA A 59 -14.85 5.48 -0.45
CA ALA A 59 -16.13 4.79 -0.65
C ALA A 59 -17.35 5.59 -0.20
N SER A 60 -17.19 6.57 0.67
CA SER A 60 -18.27 7.46 1.12
C SER A 60 -18.77 8.41 0.04
N GLY A 61 -17.95 8.67 -0.99
CA GLY A 61 -18.25 9.66 -2.05
C GLY A 61 -18.16 11.12 -1.59
N ARG A 62 -17.69 11.38 -0.37
CA ARG A 62 -17.43 12.74 0.14
C ARG A 62 -16.03 13.19 -0.27
N ASP A 63 -15.92 14.23 -1.06
CA ASP A 63 -14.68 14.83 -1.56
C ASP A 63 -14.09 15.90 -0.62
N ASP A 64 -14.86 16.30 0.40
CA ASP A 64 -14.51 17.30 1.39
C ASP A 64 -13.81 16.73 2.64
N VAL A 65 -13.87 15.42 2.87
CA VAL A 65 -13.22 14.78 4.02
C VAL A 65 -11.73 14.59 3.76
N VAL A 66 -10.91 15.01 4.72
CA VAL A 66 -9.44 14.97 4.62
C VAL A 66 -8.87 13.87 5.50
N LEU A 67 -7.93 13.09 4.97
CA LEU A 67 -7.17 12.10 5.73
C LEU A 67 -5.90 12.74 6.33
N GLY A 68 -5.74 12.63 7.63
CA GLY A 68 -4.46 12.84 8.32
C GLY A 68 -3.80 11.50 8.64
N ILE A 69 -2.49 11.38 8.48
CA ILE A 69 -1.75 10.17 8.81
C ILE A 69 -0.70 10.43 9.90
N LEU A 70 -0.64 9.54 10.89
CA LEU A 70 0.37 9.56 11.96
C LEU A 70 1.09 8.22 12.02
N PRO A 71 2.41 8.20 11.74
CA PRO A 71 3.18 6.96 11.64
C PRO A 71 3.33 6.25 12.99
N SER A 72 2.87 5.00 13.08
CA SER A 72 3.02 4.13 14.25
C SER A 72 3.27 2.66 13.88
N GLY A 73 3.33 2.36 12.61
CA GLY A 73 3.65 1.02 12.05
C GLY A 73 5.15 0.80 11.87
N THR A 74 5.50 -0.36 11.31
CA THR A 74 6.88 -0.76 11.02
C THR A 74 7.39 -0.21 9.69
N GLY A 75 6.57 -0.24 8.63
CA GLY A 75 6.93 0.19 7.28
C GLY A 75 6.72 1.70 7.10
N ASN A 76 5.49 2.12 7.22
CA ASN A 76 5.01 3.48 6.99
C ASN A 76 5.45 4.03 5.61
N ASP A 77 5.34 3.15 4.60
CA ASP A 77 5.86 3.40 3.26
C ASP A 77 5.08 4.51 2.55
N PHE A 78 3.77 4.56 2.73
CA PHE A 78 2.95 5.62 2.15
C PHE A 78 3.34 7.01 2.69
N GLY A 79 3.60 7.13 3.98
CA GLY A 79 4.04 8.41 4.59
C GLY A 79 5.36 8.95 4.02
N ARG A 80 6.24 8.05 3.53
CA ARG A 80 7.52 8.44 2.90
C ARG A 80 7.33 9.24 1.61
N ASN A 81 6.20 9.09 0.90
CA ASN A 81 5.89 9.87 -0.30
C ASN A 81 5.73 11.37 0.00
N PHE A 82 5.51 11.74 1.28
CA PHE A 82 5.38 13.12 1.74
C PHE A 82 6.60 13.63 2.50
N GLY A 83 7.69 12.85 2.53
CA GLY A 83 8.90 13.23 3.23
C GLY A 83 8.82 13.15 4.76
N TYR A 84 7.82 12.49 5.34
CA TYR A 84 7.76 12.25 6.78
C TYR A 84 8.92 11.38 7.26
N ASP A 85 9.55 11.80 8.37
CA ASP A 85 10.32 10.85 9.18
C ASP A 85 9.35 10.13 10.14
N PRO A 86 9.06 8.84 9.93
CA PRO A 86 8.15 8.08 10.79
C PRO A 86 8.67 7.93 12.23
N ARG A 87 9.92 8.33 12.49
CA ARG A 87 10.53 8.31 13.81
C ARG A 87 10.41 9.66 14.53
N ASN A 88 9.83 10.66 13.88
CA ASN A 88 9.60 12.00 14.47
C ASN A 88 8.11 12.33 14.61
N PRO A 89 7.43 11.91 15.72
CA PRO A 89 6.01 12.18 15.94
C PRO A 89 5.64 13.66 15.95
N SER A 90 6.53 14.51 16.46
CA SER A 90 6.27 15.95 16.53
C SER A 90 6.21 16.61 15.16
N GLU A 91 7.04 16.15 14.22
CA GLU A 91 6.99 16.61 12.82
C GLU A 91 5.68 16.23 12.15
N ALA A 92 5.24 14.97 12.30
CA ALA A 92 3.98 14.53 11.75
C ALA A 92 2.78 15.32 12.30
N VAL A 93 2.74 15.58 13.62
CA VAL A 93 1.67 16.39 14.22
C VAL A 93 1.74 17.85 13.76
N ARG A 94 2.94 18.43 13.60
CA ARG A 94 3.10 19.78 13.04
C ARG A 94 2.48 19.90 11.65
N VAL A 95 2.72 18.93 10.77
CA VAL A 95 2.13 18.91 9.42
C VAL A 95 0.60 18.87 9.48
N LEU A 96 0.02 18.09 10.41
CA LEU A 96 -1.43 18.08 10.60
C LEU A 96 -1.96 19.45 11.08
N ALA A 97 -1.25 20.09 12.01
CA ALA A 97 -1.64 21.40 12.58
C ALA A 97 -1.50 22.55 11.56
N GLU A 98 -0.55 22.46 10.62
CA GLU A 98 -0.41 23.44 9.53
C GLU A 98 -1.61 23.40 8.56
N GLY A 99 -2.32 22.28 8.48
CA GLY A 99 -3.59 22.15 7.75
C GLY A 99 -3.48 22.21 6.23
N HIS A 100 -2.27 22.11 5.67
CA HIS A 100 -2.11 22.06 4.21
C HIS A 100 -2.63 20.75 3.65
N THR A 101 -3.46 20.82 2.60
CA THR A 101 -4.04 19.65 1.98
C THR A 101 -3.52 19.44 0.55
N ARG A 102 -3.31 18.20 0.17
CA ARG A 102 -2.95 17.76 -1.18
C ARG A 102 -3.98 16.74 -1.66
N ALA A 103 -4.48 16.90 -2.89
CA ALA A 103 -5.26 15.87 -3.54
C ALA A 103 -4.31 14.78 -4.05
N ILE A 104 -4.64 13.53 -3.80
CA ILE A 104 -3.86 12.37 -4.23
C ILE A 104 -4.73 11.39 -4.99
N ASP A 105 -4.08 10.59 -5.80
CA ASP A 105 -4.68 9.47 -6.48
C ASP A 105 -4.82 8.29 -5.53
N VAL A 106 -5.76 7.42 -5.82
CA VAL A 106 -6.02 6.21 -5.04
C VAL A 106 -6.20 5.04 -5.98
N GLY A 107 -5.52 3.94 -5.75
CA GLY A 107 -5.72 2.74 -6.53
C GLY A 107 -7.02 2.03 -6.12
N ARG A 108 -7.77 1.51 -7.10
CA ARG A 108 -8.99 0.72 -6.91
C ARG A 108 -8.82 -0.69 -7.44
N VAL A 109 -9.22 -1.69 -6.64
CA VAL A 109 -9.20 -3.11 -7.00
C VAL A 109 -10.62 -3.66 -6.99
N ASN A 110 -11.04 -4.32 -8.06
CA ASN A 110 -12.43 -4.77 -8.27
C ASN A 110 -12.69 -6.26 -7.97
N THR A 111 -11.73 -6.98 -7.40
CA THR A 111 -11.80 -8.45 -7.27
C THR A 111 -12.05 -8.96 -5.85
N LEU A 112 -12.31 -8.09 -4.89
CA LEU A 112 -12.44 -8.45 -3.48
C LEU A 112 -13.91 -8.56 -3.04
N SER A 113 -14.18 -9.47 -2.07
CA SER A 113 -15.48 -9.50 -1.42
C SER A 113 -15.61 -8.38 -0.39
N ALA A 114 -16.84 -7.91 -0.16
CA ALA A 114 -17.16 -6.82 0.75
C ALA A 114 -16.66 -7.06 2.19
N SER A 115 -16.86 -8.28 2.69
CA SER A 115 -16.37 -8.72 4.01
C SER A 115 -16.38 -10.24 4.10
N GLU A 116 -15.73 -10.81 5.14
CA GLU A 116 -15.84 -12.23 5.47
C GLU A 116 -17.26 -12.66 5.79
N HIS A 117 -18.10 -11.74 6.32
CA HIS A 117 -19.50 -11.99 6.68
C HIS A 117 -20.45 -11.90 5.47
N HIS A 118 -20.02 -11.26 4.37
CA HIS A 118 -20.78 -11.12 3.13
C HIS A 118 -19.93 -11.51 1.93
N PRO A 119 -19.54 -12.78 1.81
CA PRO A 119 -18.61 -13.22 0.77
C PRO A 119 -19.17 -13.09 -0.65
N ASP A 120 -20.49 -13.01 -0.80
CA ASP A 120 -21.16 -12.88 -2.11
C ASP A 120 -21.35 -11.43 -2.55
N ARG A 121 -21.11 -10.46 -1.67
CA ARG A 121 -21.19 -9.05 -1.98
C ARG A 121 -19.81 -8.56 -2.44
N TRP A 122 -19.76 -8.01 -3.63
CA TRP A 122 -18.58 -7.42 -4.22
C TRP A 122 -18.53 -5.92 -3.90
N GLU A 123 -17.42 -5.49 -3.33
CA GLU A 123 -17.14 -4.07 -3.16
C GLU A 123 -15.73 -3.80 -3.71
N PRO A 124 -15.56 -2.73 -4.51
CA PRO A 124 -14.23 -2.27 -4.84
C PRO A 124 -13.50 -1.90 -3.54
N ARG A 125 -12.20 -2.19 -3.51
CA ARG A 125 -11.33 -1.82 -2.41
C ARG A 125 -10.31 -0.83 -2.92
N HIS A 126 -9.89 0.06 -2.04
CA HIS A 126 -8.98 1.13 -2.38
C HIS A 126 -7.66 0.93 -1.64
N PHE A 127 -6.55 1.29 -2.30
CA PHE A 127 -5.22 1.27 -1.72
C PHE A 127 -4.51 2.60 -1.97
N LEU A 128 -3.65 2.98 -1.03
CA LEU A 128 -2.93 4.24 -1.06
C LEU A 128 -1.57 4.12 -1.76
N ASN A 129 -0.88 3.02 -1.51
CA ASN A 129 0.51 2.86 -1.90
C ASN A 129 0.69 1.86 -3.03
N LEU A 130 0.38 0.58 -2.81
CA LEU A 130 0.49 -0.44 -3.86
C LEU A 130 -0.24 -1.75 -3.55
N ILE A 131 -0.35 -2.57 -4.60
CA ILE A 131 -0.60 -4.00 -4.48
C ILE A 131 0.58 -4.79 -5.02
N GLY A 132 0.88 -5.95 -4.42
CA GLY A 132 2.01 -6.81 -4.76
C GLY A 132 1.63 -8.27 -4.91
N PHE A 133 2.26 -8.94 -5.88
CA PHE A 133 2.04 -10.35 -6.21
C PHE A 133 3.36 -11.10 -6.32
N GLY A 134 3.43 -12.26 -5.69
CA GLY A 134 4.54 -13.18 -5.88
C GLY A 134 5.46 -13.32 -4.69
N PHE A 135 6.72 -13.00 -4.85
CA PHE A 135 7.76 -13.17 -3.86
C PHE A 135 7.47 -12.50 -2.51
N ASP A 136 6.86 -11.33 -2.51
CA ASP A 136 6.44 -10.57 -1.34
C ASP A 136 5.51 -11.36 -0.42
N ILE A 137 4.50 -12.03 -0.99
CA ILE A 137 3.57 -12.89 -0.26
C ILE A 137 4.31 -14.07 0.40
N ALA A 138 5.24 -14.68 -0.33
CA ALA A 138 6.04 -15.79 0.20
C ALA A 138 6.90 -15.35 1.40
N VAL A 139 7.42 -14.11 1.39
CA VAL A 139 8.16 -13.52 2.51
C VAL A 139 7.26 -13.27 3.72
N ILE A 140 6.09 -12.67 3.50
CA ILE A 140 5.13 -12.38 4.57
C ILE A 140 4.66 -13.67 5.25
N ASP A 141 4.32 -14.71 4.48
CA ASP A 141 3.88 -15.99 5.02
C ASP A 141 4.98 -16.70 5.82
N ALA A 142 6.19 -16.70 5.29
CA ALA A 142 7.32 -17.30 5.98
C ALA A 142 7.68 -16.54 7.27
N ALA A 143 7.56 -15.22 7.28
CA ALA A 143 7.78 -14.39 8.48
C ALA A 143 6.73 -14.67 9.57
N LYS A 144 5.45 -14.90 9.20
CA LYS A 144 4.39 -15.29 10.15
C LYS A 144 4.66 -16.62 10.83
N GLY A 145 5.32 -17.56 10.13
CA GLY A 145 5.69 -18.89 10.64
C GLY A 145 6.90 -18.92 11.58
N ALA A 146 7.70 -17.88 11.62
CA ALA A 146 8.97 -17.86 12.36
C ALA A 146 8.75 -17.46 13.83
N ARG A 147 8.90 -18.43 14.74
CA ARG A 147 8.65 -18.25 16.19
C ARG A 147 9.81 -17.63 16.98
N PHE A 148 11.03 -17.61 16.45
CA PHE A 148 12.24 -17.33 17.25
C PHE A 148 12.94 -16.01 16.93
N LEU A 149 12.61 -15.34 15.83
CA LEU A 149 13.19 -14.06 15.43
C LEU A 149 12.10 -12.99 15.38
N ARG A 150 12.44 -11.75 15.67
CA ARG A 150 11.53 -10.60 15.63
C ARG A 150 12.21 -9.42 14.94
N GLY A 151 11.40 -8.56 14.31
CA GLY A 151 11.84 -7.31 13.72
C GLY A 151 12.49 -7.45 12.32
N GLU A 152 13.25 -6.46 11.94
CA GLU A 152 13.83 -6.28 10.60
C GLU A 152 14.75 -7.43 10.17
N LEU A 153 15.53 -8.00 11.13
CA LEU A 153 16.43 -9.11 10.87
C LEU A 153 15.69 -10.39 10.45
N LEU A 154 14.54 -10.67 11.10
CA LEU A 154 13.67 -11.79 10.70
C LEU A 154 13.21 -11.61 9.25
N TYR A 155 12.73 -10.42 8.92
CA TYR A 155 12.24 -10.12 7.58
C TYR A 155 13.35 -10.33 6.52
N LYS A 156 14.55 -9.81 6.76
CA LYS A 156 15.70 -9.97 5.85
C LYS A 156 16.12 -11.43 5.65
N ILE A 157 16.21 -12.21 6.72
CA ILE A 157 16.57 -13.64 6.63
C ILE A 157 15.49 -14.42 5.86
N THR A 158 14.22 -14.14 6.16
CA THR A 158 13.09 -14.80 5.51
C THR A 158 13.03 -14.44 4.02
N ALA A 159 13.21 -13.17 3.69
CA ALA A 159 13.30 -12.70 2.32
C ALA A 159 14.42 -13.42 1.55
N LEU A 160 15.61 -13.54 2.16
CA LEU A 160 16.73 -14.23 1.53
C LEU A 160 16.43 -15.72 1.30
N GLN A 161 15.80 -16.42 2.24
CA GLN A 161 15.40 -17.81 2.06
C GLN A 161 14.36 -17.98 0.94
N GLN A 162 13.34 -17.14 0.91
CA GLN A 162 12.30 -17.18 -0.13
C GLN A 162 12.84 -16.80 -1.50
N LEU A 163 13.84 -15.96 -1.59
CA LEU A 163 14.50 -15.58 -2.84
C LEU A 163 15.03 -16.80 -3.63
N PHE A 164 15.47 -17.84 -2.92
CA PHE A 164 15.95 -19.08 -3.54
C PHE A 164 14.87 -20.16 -3.70
N ARG A 165 13.76 -20.08 -2.98
CA ARG A 165 12.72 -21.11 -2.93
C ARG A 165 11.47 -20.78 -3.73
N PHE A 166 11.19 -19.50 -3.93
CA PHE A 166 9.99 -19.08 -4.63
C PHE A 166 10.01 -19.56 -6.09
N PRO A 167 8.96 -20.25 -6.56
CA PRO A 167 8.94 -20.87 -7.90
C PRO A 167 8.73 -19.87 -9.03
N GLY A 168 8.42 -18.62 -8.72
CA GLY A 168 7.98 -17.62 -9.68
C GLY A 168 6.45 -17.57 -9.82
N LEU A 169 5.99 -16.61 -10.59
CA LEU A 169 4.59 -16.26 -10.81
C LEU A 169 4.34 -16.11 -12.31
N HIS A 170 3.35 -16.83 -12.86
CA HIS A 170 2.86 -16.57 -14.21
C HIS A 170 1.68 -15.61 -14.14
N VAL A 171 1.80 -14.49 -14.81
CA VAL A 171 0.75 -13.49 -14.91
C VAL A 171 0.81 -12.79 -16.26
N ARG A 172 -0.36 -12.55 -16.83
CA ARG A 172 -0.55 -11.67 -17.98
C ARG A 172 -0.96 -10.29 -17.47
N VAL A 173 -0.22 -9.27 -17.86
CA VAL A 173 -0.43 -7.87 -17.52
C VAL A 173 -0.91 -7.16 -18.77
N ASP A 174 -2.17 -6.73 -18.78
CA ASP A 174 -2.79 -5.96 -19.86
C ASP A 174 -2.99 -4.52 -19.34
N PRO A 175 -2.17 -3.52 -19.75
CA PRO A 175 -2.44 -2.11 -19.48
C PRO A 175 -3.66 -1.65 -20.29
N GLU A 176 -4.34 -0.57 -19.87
CA GLU A 176 -5.45 0.01 -20.65
C GLU A 176 -4.95 0.58 -21.99
N SER A 177 -3.73 1.11 -22.00
CA SER A 177 -3.07 1.62 -23.21
C SER A 177 -1.80 0.82 -23.50
N GLY A 178 -1.74 0.11 -24.63
CA GLY A 178 -0.53 -0.58 -25.04
C GLY A 178 -0.65 -2.11 -25.09
N ASP A 179 0.50 -2.76 -25.25
CA ASP A 179 0.54 -4.21 -25.49
C ASP A 179 0.56 -5.00 -24.18
N ALA A 180 -0.10 -6.17 -24.20
CA ALA A 180 -0.06 -7.13 -23.11
C ALA A 180 1.36 -7.69 -22.90
N ARG A 181 1.70 -7.97 -21.64
CA ARG A 181 2.91 -8.69 -21.24
C ARG A 181 2.53 -9.99 -20.58
N GLU A 182 3.11 -11.05 -21.04
CA GLU A 182 2.92 -12.40 -20.46
C GLU A 182 4.29 -12.98 -20.17
N LEU A 183 4.70 -12.97 -18.92
CA LEU A 183 6.02 -13.36 -18.49
C LEU A 183 5.95 -14.17 -17.19
N HIS A 184 7.03 -14.92 -16.94
CA HIS A 184 7.27 -15.55 -15.65
C HIS A 184 8.03 -14.57 -14.76
N HIS A 185 7.37 -14.09 -13.70
CA HIS A 185 7.87 -13.06 -12.82
C HIS A 185 8.35 -13.62 -11.47
N LEU A 186 9.35 -13.00 -10.90
CA LEU A 186 9.67 -13.14 -9.49
C LEU A 186 8.66 -12.35 -8.65
N MET A 187 8.32 -11.15 -9.09
CA MET A 187 7.42 -10.23 -8.41
C MET A 187 6.75 -9.30 -9.41
N LEU A 188 5.50 -8.97 -9.17
CA LEU A 188 4.76 -7.91 -9.82
C LEU A 188 4.21 -6.98 -8.75
N THR A 189 4.42 -5.68 -8.88
CA THR A 189 3.69 -4.66 -8.11
C THR A 189 2.95 -3.71 -9.03
N VAL A 190 1.79 -3.24 -8.59
CA VAL A 190 1.09 -2.12 -9.21
C VAL A 190 1.00 -1.01 -8.16
N SER A 191 1.75 0.04 -8.39
CA SER A 191 2.08 1.07 -7.39
C SER A 191 1.43 2.41 -7.74
N ASN A 192 0.82 3.03 -6.75
CA ASN A 192 0.44 4.44 -6.74
C ASN A 192 1.54 5.29 -6.09
N GLY A 193 2.17 4.75 -5.04
CA GLY A 193 3.31 5.37 -4.37
C GLY A 193 4.64 4.70 -4.70
N ARG A 194 5.72 5.36 -4.32
CA ARG A 194 7.10 4.98 -4.66
C ARG A 194 7.63 3.79 -3.87
N TYR A 195 7.23 3.65 -2.59
CA TYR A 195 7.93 2.81 -1.62
C TYR A 195 7.19 1.53 -1.28
N PHE A 196 7.96 0.48 -0.95
CA PHE A 196 7.47 -0.84 -0.57
C PHE A 196 8.38 -1.49 0.47
N GLY A 197 7.81 -2.37 1.30
CA GLY A 197 8.57 -3.29 2.16
C GLY A 197 9.48 -2.62 3.20
N GLY A 198 9.11 -1.42 3.67
CA GLY A 198 9.86 -0.66 4.66
C GLY A 198 10.92 0.28 4.05
N GLY A 199 10.67 0.79 2.84
CA GLY A 199 11.47 1.83 2.21
C GLY A 199 12.19 1.46 0.92
N PHE A 200 11.88 0.31 0.30
CA PHE A 200 12.36 -0.03 -1.03
C PHE A 200 11.68 0.86 -2.09
N PRO A 201 12.40 1.66 -2.87
CA PRO A 201 11.80 2.44 -3.96
C PRO A 201 11.48 1.50 -5.14
N ILE A 202 10.36 0.75 -5.06
CA ILE A 202 9.99 -0.27 -6.06
C ILE A 202 9.47 0.35 -7.36
N ALA A 203 8.85 1.52 -7.28
CA ALA A 203 8.47 2.36 -8.41
C ALA A 203 9.13 3.75 -8.21
N PRO A 204 10.43 3.92 -8.54
CA PRO A 204 11.20 5.11 -8.12
C PRO A 204 10.66 6.43 -8.65
N ASP A 205 10.00 6.40 -9.81
CA ASP A 205 9.46 7.59 -10.47
C ASP A 205 7.97 7.85 -10.16
N ALA A 206 7.31 6.94 -9.41
CA ALA A 206 5.91 7.09 -9.03
C ALA A 206 5.69 8.33 -8.16
N THR A 207 4.59 9.03 -8.42
CA THR A 207 4.08 10.12 -7.58
C THR A 207 2.59 9.89 -7.32
N VAL A 208 2.15 10.19 -6.12
CA VAL A 208 0.78 9.88 -5.68
C VAL A 208 -0.30 10.80 -6.27
N ASP A 209 0.02 11.62 -7.27
CA ASP A 209 -0.86 12.63 -7.86
C ASP A 209 -0.68 12.84 -9.37
N ASP A 210 -0.04 11.91 -10.08
CA ASP A 210 0.15 11.97 -11.54
C ASP A 210 -1.02 11.36 -12.34
N GLY A 211 -1.96 10.71 -11.68
CA GLY A 211 -3.11 10.04 -12.30
C GLY A 211 -2.80 8.64 -12.81
N GLN A 212 -1.62 8.11 -12.53
CA GLN A 212 -1.15 6.84 -13.06
C GLN A 212 -0.90 5.79 -11.98
N LEU A 213 -0.80 4.55 -12.41
CA LEU A 213 -0.29 3.42 -11.66
C LEU A 213 0.95 2.89 -12.36
N HIS A 214 1.93 2.45 -11.60
CA HIS A 214 3.22 1.98 -12.09
C HIS A 214 3.34 0.47 -11.87
N ALA A 215 3.18 -0.32 -12.93
CA ALA A 215 3.37 -1.78 -12.87
C ALA A 215 4.85 -2.11 -12.98
N CYS A 216 5.48 -2.46 -11.86
CA CYS A 216 6.85 -2.94 -11.83
C CYS A 216 6.86 -4.47 -11.93
N MET A 217 7.36 -4.96 -13.05
CA MET A 217 7.47 -6.38 -13.40
C MET A 217 8.93 -6.83 -13.27
N ILE A 218 9.23 -7.62 -12.22
CA ILE A 218 10.56 -8.19 -12.00
C ILE A 218 10.55 -9.62 -12.54
N GLY A 219 11.21 -9.85 -13.66
CA GLY A 219 11.32 -11.15 -14.30
C GLY A 219 12.06 -12.17 -13.43
N ASP A 220 11.67 -13.43 -13.53
CA ASP A 220 12.33 -14.50 -12.79
C ASP A 220 13.76 -14.75 -13.28
N ALA A 221 14.61 -15.25 -12.37
CA ALA A 221 16.03 -15.42 -12.60
C ALA A 221 16.64 -16.50 -11.69
N PRO A 222 17.85 -17.00 -12.02
CA PRO A 222 18.63 -17.83 -11.10
C PRO A 222 18.94 -17.12 -9.78
N GLY A 223 19.08 -17.88 -8.70
CA GLY A 223 19.18 -17.37 -7.32
C GLY A 223 20.20 -16.24 -7.09
N LEU A 224 21.40 -16.30 -7.69
CA LEU A 224 22.39 -15.22 -7.57
C LEU A 224 21.93 -13.93 -8.26
N THR A 225 21.23 -14.03 -9.38
CA THR A 225 20.65 -12.89 -10.08
C THR A 225 19.49 -12.29 -9.28
N ARG A 226 18.65 -13.12 -8.68
CA ARG A 226 17.57 -12.67 -7.77
C ARG A 226 18.16 -11.87 -6.60
N MET A 227 19.26 -12.34 -6.01
CA MET A 227 19.95 -11.63 -4.92
C MET A 227 20.51 -10.28 -5.39
N LYS A 228 21.07 -10.21 -6.61
CA LYS A 228 21.50 -8.93 -7.20
C LYS A 228 20.32 -7.98 -7.40
N LEU A 229 19.20 -8.46 -7.95
CA LEU A 229 17.97 -7.67 -8.15
C LEU A 229 17.43 -7.14 -6.82
N PHE A 230 17.39 -7.97 -5.77
CA PHE A 230 16.96 -7.57 -4.44
C PHE A 230 17.82 -6.42 -3.88
N ASN A 231 19.16 -6.54 -3.94
CA ASN A 231 20.08 -5.48 -3.51
C ASN A 231 19.95 -4.18 -4.34
N LEU A 232 19.63 -4.31 -5.62
CA LEU A 232 19.36 -3.14 -6.47
C LEU A 232 18.02 -2.50 -6.12
N ALA A 233 16.98 -3.29 -5.82
CA ALA A 233 15.66 -2.82 -5.43
C ALA A 233 15.69 -2.04 -4.11
N GLU A 234 16.51 -2.48 -3.14
CA GLU A 234 16.72 -1.76 -1.87
C GLU A 234 17.18 -0.30 -2.09
N ARG A 235 17.80 -0.03 -3.24
CA ARG A 235 18.32 1.31 -3.63
C ARG A 235 17.54 1.96 -4.77
N GLY A 236 16.43 1.39 -5.19
CA GLY A 236 15.66 1.85 -6.35
C GLY A 236 16.39 1.71 -7.70
N ARG A 237 17.47 0.92 -7.76
CA ARG A 237 18.31 0.75 -8.97
C ARG A 237 18.01 -0.51 -9.77
N HIS A 238 17.04 -1.31 -9.36
CA HIS A 238 16.59 -2.51 -10.07
C HIS A 238 16.07 -2.20 -11.48
N VAL A 239 15.50 -1.01 -11.67
CA VAL A 239 14.99 -0.49 -12.96
C VAL A 239 16.08 -0.42 -14.07
N THR A 240 17.35 -0.47 -13.70
CA THR A 240 18.45 -0.51 -14.68
C THR A 240 18.74 -1.93 -15.20
N SER A 241 18.03 -2.94 -14.72
CA SER A 241 18.21 -4.32 -15.15
C SER A 241 17.32 -4.64 -16.35
N ASP A 242 17.84 -5.42 -17.30
CA ASP A 242 17.12 -6.00 -18.44
C ASP A 242 16.00 -6.98 -18.04
N ARG A 243 15.91 -7.33 -16.76
CA ARG A 243 14.87 -8.20 -16.17
C ARG A 243 13.77 -7.44 -15.48
N VAL A 244 13.81 -6.13 -15.50
CA VAL A 244 12.81 -5.27 -14.88
C VAL A 244 12.20 -4.37 -15.94
N GLU A 245 10.88 -4.41 -16.01
CA GLU A 245 10.09 -3.50 -16.84
C GLU A 245 9.13 -2.74 -15.93
N ILE A 246 9.03 -1.43 -16.12
CA ILE A 246 7.98 -0.60 -15.52
C ILE A 246 7.10 -0.09 -16.65
N VAL A 247 5.80 -0.24 -16.48
CA VAL A 247 4.77 0.28 -17.37
C VAL A 247 3.86 1.17 -16.57
N ASP A 248 3.65 2.39 -17.06
CA ASP A 248 2.79 3.38 -16.43
C ASP A 248 1.48 3.44 -17.21
N ASP A 249 0.34 3.35 -16.50
CA ASP A 249 -0.99 3.43 -17.10
C ASP A 249 -2.03 3.83 -16.05
N THR A 250 -3.20 4.24 -16.50
CA THR A 250 -4.36 4.54 -15.63
C THR A 250 -5.02 3.30 -15.06
N GLY A 251 -4.79 2.13 -15.66
CA GLY A 251 -5.32 0.87 -15.20
C GLY A 251 -4.65 -0.36 -15.79
N PHE A 252 -4.83 -1.47 -15.12
CA PHE A 252 -4.28 -2.77 -15.51
C PHE A 252 -5.31 -3.88 -15.29
N ARG A 253 -5.36 -4.82 -16.23
CA ARG A 253 -6.02 -6.10 -16.08
C ARG A 253 -4.96 -7.19 -15.93
N LEU A 254 -4.96 -7.85 -14.77
CA LEU A 254 -3.99 -8.87 -14.41
C LEU A 254 -4.70 -10.24 -14.47
N ALA A 255 -4.25 -11.15 -15.33
CA ALA A 255 -4.81 -12.48 -15.45
C ALA A 255 -3.83 -13.55 -14.95
N PHE A 256 -4.31 -14.42 -14.07
CA PHE A 256 -3.56 -15.49 -13.42
C PHE A 256 -4.14 -16.84 -13.79
N HIS A 257 -3.44 -17.94 -13.50
CA HIS A 257 -3.98 -19.30 -13.72
C HIS A 257 -5.05 -19.69 -12.68
N GLU A 258 -5.00 -19.07 -11.49
CA GLU A 258 -5.94 -19.28 -10.39
C GLU A 258 -6.09 -17.98 -9.58
N PRO A 259 -7.15 -17.83 -8.76
CA PRO A 259 -7.33 -16.65 -7.93
C PRO A 259 -6.11 -16.39 -7.06
N PRO A 260 -5.37 -15.27 -7.29
CA PRO A 260 -4.11 -15.02 -6.63
C PRO A 260 -4.30 -14.57 -5.18
N ARG A 261 -3.27 -14.80 -4.38
CA ARG A 261 -3.04 -14.05 -3.15
C ARG A 261 -2.15 -12.87 -3.48
N PHE A 262 -2.42 -11.75 -2.86
CA PHE A 262 -1.67 -10.52 -3.06
C PHE A 262 -1.59 -9.69 -1.76
N GLU A 263 -0.60 -8.86 -1.69
CA GLU A 263 -0.45 -7.86 -0.65
C GLU A 263 -1.12 -6.57 -1.12
N MET A 264 -1.76 -5.84 -0.21
CA MET A 264 -2.35 -4.52 -0.44
C MET A 264 -2.07 -3.65 0.78
N ASP A 265 -1.19 -2.67 0.64
CA ASP A 265 -0.75 -1.74 1.69
C ASP A 265 -0.40 -2.44 3.02
N GLY A 266 0.34 -3.55 2.98
CA GLY A 266 0.76 -4.32 4.14
C GLY A 266 -0.15 -5.49 4.53
N ASP A 267 -1.36 -5.58 3.98
CA ASP A 267 -2.33 -6.63 4.28
C ASP A 267 -2.39 -7.69 3.17
N VAL A 268 -2.28 -8.98 3.55
CA VAL A 268 -2.45 -10.08 2.60
C VAL A 268 -3.93 -10.33 2.33
N ARG A 269 -4.30 -10.35 1.06
CA ARG A 269 -5.64 -10.58 0.54
C ARG A 269 -5.65 -11.80 -0.40
N LYS A 270 -6.85 -12.29 -0.71
CA LYS A 270 -7.06 -13.31 -1.74
C LYS A 270 -8.12 -12.80 -2.72
N ALA A 271 -7.80 -12.83 -4.01
CA ALA A 271 -8.76 -12.52 -5.06
C ALA A 271 -9.84 -13.62 -5.13
N ARG A 272 -11.04 -13.26 -5.59
CA ARG A 272 -12.12 -14.23 -5.81
C ARG A 272 -12.05 -14.87 -7.19
N THR A 273 -11.45 -14.17 -8.14
CA THR A 273 -11.31 -14.60 -9.53
C THR A 273 -9.83 -14.65 -9.91
N ASP A 274 -9.54 -15.33 -10.97
CA ASP A 274 -8.23 -15.36 -11.62
C ASP A 274 -7.87 -14.06 -12.35
N VAL A 275 -8.80 -13.11 -12.44
CA VAL A 275 -8.59 -11.78 -13.01
C VAL A 275 -8.71 -10.72 -11.92
N VAL A 276 -7.71 -9.86 -11.84
CA VAL A 276 -7.65 -8.69 -10.95
C VAL A 276 -7.59 -7.43 -11.82
N GLU A 277 -8.58 -6.57 -11.68
CA GLU A 277 -8.60 -5.27 -12.36
C GLU A 277 -8.22 -4.17 -11.36
N VAL A 278 -7.31 -3.31 -11.79
CA VAL A 278 -6.77 -2.21 -10.99
C VAL A 278 -6.87 -0.92 -11.78
N GLN A 279 -7.34 0.14 -11.13
CA GLN A 279 -7.50 1.45 -11.76
C GLN A 279 -7.03 2.57 -10.85
N SER A 280 -6.45 3.62 -11.42
CA SER A 280 -6.18 4.88 -10.72
C SER A 280 -7.45 5.72 -10.65
N LEU A 281 -7.79 6.16 -9.45
CA LEU A 281 -8.82 7.17 -9.21
C LEU A 281 -8.12 8.50 -8.95
N ARG A 282 -8.02 9.30 -9.99
CA ARG A 282 -7.27 10.55 -9.95
C ARG A 282 -7.86 11.55 -8.96
N GLY A 283 -7.03 12.07 -8.06
CA GLY A 283 -7.41 13.08 -7.08
C GLY A 283 -8.52 12.66 -6.11
N ALA A 284 -8.73 11.35 -5.92
CA ALA A 284 -9.89 10.80 -5.22
C ALA A 284 -9.87 11.00 -3.70
N LEU A 285 -8.74 11.43 -3.12
CA LEU A 285 -8.62 11.65 -1.68
C LEU A 285 -7.80 12.91 -1.40
N ARG A 286 -8.22 13.69 -0.42
CA ARG A 286 -7.41 14.78 0.12
C ARG A 286 -6.66 14.30 1.37
N VAL A 287 -5.37 14.61 1.46
CA VAL A 287 -4.55 14.28 2.62
C VAL A 287 -3.90 15.52 3.20
N LEU A 288 -3.69 15.52 4.53
CA LEU A 288 -2.84 16.51 5.18
C LEU A 288 -1.38 16.19 4.86
N ALA A 289 -0.69 17.14 4.24
CA ALA A 289 0.68 16.97 3.76
C ALA A 289 1.48 18.26 4.01
N PRO A 290 2.83 18.21 4.03
CA PRO A 290 3.64 19.41 4.07
C PRO A 290 3.28 20.36 2.92
N ALA A 291 3.46 21.69 3.15
CA ALA A 291 3.41 22.65 2.06
C ALA A 291 4.46 22.27 1.00
N GLY A 292 4.06 22.22 -0.27
CA GLY A 292 4.92 21.86 -1.40
C GLY A 292 5.99 22.91 -1.68
#